data_907ed2a39ce6964870a028128a90c788
#
_entry.id   907ed2a39ce6964870a028128a90c788
#
_cell.length_a   1.000
_cell.length_b   1.000
_cell.length_c   1.000
_cell.angle_alpha   90.00
_cell.angle_beta   90.00
_cell.angle_gamma   90.00
#
_symmetry.space_group_name_H-M   'P 1'
#
loop_
_entity.id
_entity.type
_entity.pdbx_description
1 polymer ?
#
loop_
_entity_poly.entity_id
_entity_poly.type
_entity_poly.pdbx_seq_one_letter_code
_entity_poly.pdbx_strand_id
1 'polypeptide(L)'
;MESMVVEGAKAYFRHSDSEQSTIEDVAELFAKDAVLRSPREGIFHGQEEIQNFFELNGKFFDEGEHNIDEYYECGNTVICEGTINGRTTAGREYEGIGLVDIMEFDENKKITELRVYLDYSGILTELPEDVPDFRD
;
A
#
# COMPACT_ATOMS: atom_id res chain seq x y z
N MET A 1 -9.93 -11.80 -19.84
CA MET A 1 -9.97 -10.33 -19.76
C MET A 1 -10.01 -9.89 -18.31
N GLU A 2 -9.10 -9.03 -17.93
CA GLU A 2 -9.09 -8.53 -16.56
C GLU A 2 -10.22 -7.53 -16.35
N SER A 3 -10.75 -7.52 -15.13
CA SER A 3 -11.76 -6.56 -14.75
C SER A 3 -11.15 -5.17 -14.54
N MET A 4 -12.02 -4.17 -14.50
CA MET A 4 -11.64 -2.77 -14.25
C MET A 4 -10.96 -2.60 -12.90
N VAL A 5 -11.45 -3.28 -11.85
CA VAL A 5 -10.87 -3.12 -10.50
C VAL A 5 -9.49 -3.77 -10.40
N VAL A 6 -9.29 -4.91 -11.05
CA VAL A 6 -7.97 -5.56 -11.07
C VAL A 6 -6.97 -4.69 -11.85
N GLU A 7 -7.39 -4.16 -12.99
CA GLU A 7 -6.55 -3.25 -13.77
C GLU A 7 -6.19 -1.99 -12.97
N GLY A 8 -7.16 -1.45 -12.23
CA GLY A 8 -6.96 -0.29 -11.38
C GLY A 8 -5.97 -0.57 -10.26
N ALA A 9 -6.08 -1.73 -9.63
CA ALA A 9 -5.15 -2.13 -8.57
C ALA A 9 -3.74 -2.30 -9.12
N LYS A 10 -3.61 -2.93 -10.28
CA LYS A 10 -2.30 -3.10 -10.92
C LYS A 10 -1.67 -1.75 -11.27
N ALA A 11 -2.47 -0.81 -11.72
CA ALA A 11 -2.01 0.56 -12.02
C ALA A 11 -1.49 1.23 -10.74
N TYR A 12 -2.20 1.07 -9.62
CA TYR A 12 -1.77 1.62 -8.35
C TYR A 12 -0.38 1.10 -7.96
N PHE A 13 -0.18 -0.22 -7.99
CA PHE A 13 1.11 -0.80 -7.62
C PHE A 13 2.21 -0.40 -8.59
N ARG A 14 1.91 -0.34 -9.89
CA ARG A 14 2.90 0.08 -10.89
C ARG A 14 3.37 1.50 -10.64
N HIS A 15 2.44 2.42 -10.37
CA HIS A 15 2.80 3.81 -10.08
C HIS A 15 3.51 3.95 -8.72
N SER A 16 3.04 3.22 -7.74
CA SER A 16 3.62 3.23 -6.40
C SER A 16 5.07 2.74 -6.39
N ASP A 17 5.38 1.75 -7.22
CA ASP A 17 6.72 1.15 -7.28
C ASP A 17 7.66 1.85 -8.26
N SER A 18 7.14 2.72 -9.12
CA SER A 18 7.92 3.36 -10.16
C SER A 18 8.70 4.56 -9.64
N GLU A 19 10.00 4.59 -9.89
CA GLU A 19 10.84 5.75 -9.57
C GLU A 19 10.51 6.96 -10.45
N GLN A 20 9.83 6.73 -11.57
CA GLN A 20 9.48 7.79 -12.52
C GLN A 20 8.13 8.42 -12.21
N SER A 21 7.33 7.80 -11.36
CA SER A 21 6.05 8.34 -10.96
C SER A 21 6.23 9.30 -9.78
N THR A 22 5.47 10.37 -9.77
CA THR A 22 5.48 11.33 -8.66
C THR A 22 4.41 10.95 -7.64
N ILE A 23 4.47 11.58 -6.47
CA ILE A 23 3.44 11.40 -5.44
C ILE A 23 2.09 11.90 -5.99
N GLU A 24 2.10 12.97 -6.78
CA GLU A 24 0.89 13.47 -7.44
C GLU A 24 0.29 12.44 -8.40
N ASP A 25 1.13 11.72 -9.14
CA ASP A 25 0.66 10.66 -10.06
C ASP A 25 -0.08 9.57 -9.29
N VAL A 26 0.43 9.18 -8.13
CA VAL A 26 -0.24 8.18 -7.28
C VAL A 26 -1.53 8.76 -6.71
N ALA A 27 -1.50 9.98 -6.20
CA ALA A 27 -2.66 10.63 -5.60
C ALA A 27 -3.81 10.81 -6.60
N GLU A 28 -3.51 11.02 -7.87
CA GLU A 28 -4.52 11.17 -8.92
C GLU A 28 -5.32 9.90 -9.19
N LEU A 29 -4.84 8.75 -8.74
CA LEU A 29 -5.58 7.49 -8.85
C LEU A 29 -6.74 7.43 -7.86
N PHE A 30 -6.75 8.31 -6.86
CA PHE A 30 -7.77 8.35 -5.82
C PHE A 30 -8.86 9.35 -6.15
N ALA A 31 -10.09 9.04 -5.71
CA ALA A 31 -11.19 9.99 -5.79
C ALA A 31 -10.90 11.19 -4.87
N LYS A 32 -11.56 12.31 -5.14
CA LYS A 32 -11.35 13.55 -4.40
C LYS A 32 -11.50 13.41 -2.89
N ASP A 33 -12.50 12.66 -2.46
CA ASP A 33 -12.82 12.45 -1.05
C ASP A 33 -12.54 11.02 -0.61
N ALA A 34 -11.53 10.40 -1.23
CA ALA A 34 -11.11 9.05 -0.89
C ALA A 34 -10.59 8.97 0.54
N VAL A 35 -10.59 7.76 1.08
CA VAL A 35 -10.08 7.49 2.43
C VAL A 35 -8.99 6.42 2.32
N LEU A 36 -7.86 6.69 2.94
CA LEU A 36 -6.79 5.70 3.07
C LEU A 36 -6.66 5.34 4.54
N ARG A 37 -6.73 4.05 4.84
CA ARG A 37 -6.61 3.54 6.21
C ARG A 37 -5.38 2.66 6.31
N SER A 38 -4.48 3.02 7.22
CA SER A 38 -3.31 2.21 7.55
C SER A 38 -3.28 2.09 9.07
N PRO A 39 -3.44 0.86 9.63
CA PRO A 39 -3.58 0.70 11.08
C PRO A 39 -2.44 1.31 11.88
N ARG A 40 -1.24 1.32 11.34
CA ARG A 40 -0.08 1.88 12.03
C ARG A 40 -0.03 3.40 11.93
N GLU A 41 -0.33 3.95 10.76
CA GLU A 41 -0.17 5.38 10.48
C GLU A 41 -1.43 6.19 10.75
N GLY A 42 -2.61 5.59 10.58
CA GLY A 42 -3.87 6.27 10.82
C GLY A 42 -4.80 6.33 9.62
N ILE A 43 -5.68 7.31 9.63
CA ILE A 43 -6.69 7.49 8.59
C ILE A 43 -6.47 8.84 7.91
N PHE A 44 -6.47 8.81 6.58
CA PHE A 44 -6.19 9.99 5.75
C PHE A 44 -7.38 10.25 4.84
N HIS A 45 -7.93 11.46 4.89
CA HIS A 45 -9.13 11.86 4.15
C HIS A 45 -8.78 12.83 3.03
N GLY A 46 -9.18 12.48 1.80
CA GLY A 46 -9.02 13.33 0.62
C GLY A 46 -7.62 13.26 0.03
N GLN A 47 -7.50 13.77 -1.20
CA GLN A 47 -6.26 13.67 -1.95
C GLN A 47 -5.08 14.36 -1.27
N GLU A 48 -5.31 15.50 -0.62
CA GLU A 48 -4.23 16.23 0.05
C GLU A 48 -3.65 15.43 1.21
N GLU A 49 -4.49 14.89 2.08
CA GLU A 49 -4.02 14.08 3.20
C GLU A 49 -3.37 12.77 2.72
N ILE A 50 -3.94 12.16 1.68
CA ILE A 50 -3.37 10.94 1.09
C ILE A 50 -1.99 11.25 0.49
N GLN A 51 -1.83 12.39 -0.16
CA GLN A 51 -0.54 12.84 -0.67
C GLN A 51 0.47 12.99 0.46
N ASN A 52 0.03 13.59 1.58
CA ASN A 52 0.88 13.71 2.78
C ASN A 52 1.29 12.34 3.32
N PHE A 53 0.39 11.36 3.28
CA PHE A 53 0.72 10.00 3.68
C PHE A 53 1.88 9.44 2.84
N PHE A 54 1.81 9.61 1.52
CA PHE A 54 2.87 9.11 0.64
C PHE A 54 4.18 9.87 0.83
N GLU A 55 4.12 11.16 1.12
CA GLU A 55 5.31 11.94 1.43
C GLU A 55 6.00 11.44 2.70
N LEU A 56 5.21 11.18 3.75
CA LEU A 56 5.73 10.65 5.01
C LEU A 56 6.29 9.23 4.81
N ASN A 57 5.57 8.43 4.05
CA ASN A 57 6.00 7.07 3.74
C ASN A 57 7.35 7.06 3.02
N GLY A 58 7.56 8.01 2.10
CA GLY A 58 8.81 8.16 1.37
C GLY A 58 9.99 8.59 2.22
N LYS A 59 9.73 9.17 3.40
CA LYS A 59 10.80 9.51 4.35
C LYS A 59 11.29 8.30 5.12
N PHE A 60 10.48 7.26 5.20
CA PHE A 60 10.79 6.04 5.95
C PHE A 60 11.24 4.90 5.03
N PHE A 61 10.61 4.78 3.87
CA PHE A 61 10.91 3.73 2.89
C PHE A 61 11.63 4.34 1.68
N ASP A 62 12.82 3.83 1.39
CA ASP A 62 13.63 4.31 0.27
C ASP A 62 13.25 3.62 -1.02
N GLU A 63 13.20 2.29 -0.99
CA GLU A 63 12.83 1.46 -2.13
C GLU A 63 11.75 0.48 -1.70
N GLY A 64 10.85 0.15 -2.63
CA GLY A 64 9.85 -0.85 -2.39
C GLY A 64 9.33 -1.44 -3.68
N GLU A 65 9.08 -2.73 -3.66
CA GLU A 65 8.49 -3.46 -4.78
C GLU A 65 7.39 -4.36 -4.25
N HIS A 66 6.18 -4.16 -4.76
CA HIS A 66 5.05 -4.99 -4.43
C HIS A 66 4.98 -6.19 -5.37
N ASN A 67 4.81 -7.37 -4.80
CA ASN A 67 4.63 -8.62 -5.56
C ASN A 67 3.28 -9.19 -5.17
N ILE A 68 2.25 -8.86 -5.95
CA ILE A 68 0.88 -9.30 -5.66
C ILE A 68 0.64 -10.65 -6.33
N ASP A 69 0.37 -11.65 -5.52
CA ASP A 69 0.17 -13.02 -5.98
C ASP A 69 -1.28 -13.27 -6.41
N GLU A 70 -2.23 -12.66 -5.71
CA GLU A 70 -3.65 -12.90 -5.94
C GLU A 70 -4.46 -11.62 -5.87
N TYR A 71 -5.43 -11.51 -6.77
CA TYR A 71 -6.43 -10.44 -6.78
C TYR A 71 -7.80 -11.09 -6.63
N TYR A 72 -8.47 -10.81 -5.52
CA TYR A 72 -9.81 -11.31 -5.25
C TYR A 72 -10.81 -10.21 -5.49
N GLU A 73 -11.69 -10.40 -6.45
CA GLU A 73 -12.64 -9.39 -6.87
C GLU A 73 -14.01 -9.62 -6.25
N CYS A 74 -14.61 -8.55 -5.72
CA CYS A 74 -15.96 -8.60 -5.16
C CYS A 74 -16.66 -7.27 -5.48
N GLY A 75 -17.47 -7.28 -6.56
CA GLY A 75 -18.12 -6.06 -7.01
C GLY A 75 -17.11 -5.01 -7.43
N ASN A 76 -17.17 -3.84 -6.81
CA ASN A 76 -16.22 -2.75 -7.07
C ASN A 76 -15.01 -2.77 -6.12
N THR A 77 -14.85 -3.87 -5.39
CA THR A 77 -13.76 -4.04 -4.43
C THR A 77 -12.79 -5.11 -4.93
N VAL A 78 -11.50 -4.89 -4.73
CA VAL A 78 -10.48 -5.89 -5.00
C VAL A 78 -9.60 -6.05 -3.77
N ILE A 79 -9.33 -7.29 -3.41
CA ILE A 79 -8.41 -7.65 -2.33
C ILE A 79 -7.12 -8.12 -2.98
N CYS A 80 -6.03 -7.47 -2.66
CA CYS A 80 -4.72 -7.74 -3.24
C CYS A 80 -3.82 -8.34 -2.19
N GLU A 81 -3.41 -9.58 -2.38
CA GLU A 81 -2.58 -10.30 -1.42
C GLU A 81 -1.22 -10.61 -2.03
N GLY A 82 -0.17 -10.35 -1.28
CA GLY A 82 1.18 -10.63 -1.75
C GLY A 82 2.23 -10.25 -0.73
N THR A 83 3.38 -9.84 -1.23
CA THR A 83 4.52 -9.46 -0.40
C THR A 83 5.12 -8.16 -0.92
N ILE A 84 5.96 -7.57 -0.07
CA ILE A 84 6.75 -6.40 -0.45
C ILE A 84 8.21 -6.64 -0.07
N ASN A 85 9.11 -6.21 -0.95
CA ASN A 85 10.55 -6.19 -0.72
C ASN A 85 10.99 -4.75 -0.78
N GLY A 86 12.05 -4.40 -0.09
CA GLY A 86 12.57 -3.04 -0.17
C GLY A 86 13.64 -2.73 0.84
N ARG A 87 13.82 -1.44 1.06
CA ARG A 87 14.82 -0.93 1.99
C ARG A 87 14.28 0.34 2.65
N THR A 88 14.54 0.47 3.95
CA THR A 88 14.22 1.70 4.67
C THR A 88 15.28 2.76 4.39
N THR A 89 14.97 4.02 4.69
CA THR A 89 15.93 5.12 4.55
C THR A 89 17.11 4.99 5.50
N ALA A 90 16.96 4.17 6.57
CA ALA A 90 18.05 3.86 7.48
C ALA A 90 18.95 2.73 6.95
N GLY A 91 18.65 2.20 5.75
CA GLY A 91 19.47 1.18 5.11
C GLY A 91 19.09 -0.25 5.45
N ARG A 92 17.98 -0.46 6.16
CA ARG A 92 17.53 -1.79 6.51
C ARG A 92 16.79 -2.43 5.34
N GLU A 93 17.27 -3.56 4.87
CA GLU A 93 16.61 -4.32 3.81
C GLU A 93 15.57 -5.26 4.39
N TYR A 94 14.47 -5.45 3.65
CA TYR A 94 13.44 -6.41 4.01
C TYR A 94 12.95 -7.12 2.76
N GLU A 95 12.53 -8.36 2.92
CA GLU A 95 12.12 -9.21 1.81
C GLU A 95 10.98 -10.13 2.24
N GLY A 96 10.01 -10.31 1.33
CA GLY A 96 8.92 -11.25 1.55
C GLY A 96 7.96 -10.87 2.65
N ILE A 97 7.80 -9.56 2.92
CA ILE A 97 6.91 -9.08 3.97
C ILE A 97 5.48 -9.17 3.49
N GLY A 98 4.63 -9.89 4.22
CA GLY A 98 3.23 -10.10 3.86
C GLY A 98 2.42 -8.82 3.87
N LEU A 99 1.56 -8.66 2.86
CA LEU A 99 0.64 -7.52 2.81
C LEU A 99 -0.69 -7.92 2.20
N VAL A 100 -1.71 -7.19 2.60
CA VAL A 100 -3.03 -7.24 1.97
C VAL A 100 -3.48 -5.79 1.81
N ASP A 101 -3.77 -5.41 0.58
CA ASP A 101 -4.40 -4.13 0.29
C ASP A 101 -5.80 -4.38 -0.22
N ILE A 102 -6.77 -3.64 0.33
CA ILE A 102 -8.17 -3.73 -0.09
C ILE A 102 -8.54 -2.39 -0.71
N MET A 103 -8.94 -2.41 -1.98
CA MET A 103 -9.28 -1.20 -2.74
C MET A 103 -10.72 -1.23 -3.21
N GLU A 104 -11.43 -0.12 -2.98
CA GLU A 104 -12.77 0.10 -3.51
C GLU A 104 -12.70 1.19 -4.57
N PHE A 105 -13.43 1.01 -5.66
CA PHE A 105 -13.39 1.91 -6.82
C PHE A 105 -14.77 2.49 -7.09
N ASP A 106 -14.81 3.72 -7.61
CA ASP A 106 -16.03 4.30 -8.12
C ASP A 106 -16.20 3.99 -9.62
N GLU A 107 -17.31 4.48 -10.20
CA GLU A 107 -17.61 4.26 -11.61
C GLU A 107 -16.65 5.00 -12.56
N ASN A 108 -15.87 5.96 -12.05
CA ASN A 108 -14.85 6.67 -12.81
C ASN A 108 -13.47 6.01 -12.68
N LYS A 109 -13.42 4.80 -12.13
CA LYS A 109 -12.18 4.02 -11.94
C LYS A 109 -11.20 4.65 -10.96
N LYS A 110 -11.71 5.48 -10.06
CA LYS A 110 -10.90 6.09 -9.00
C LYS A 110 -11.05 5.30 -7.73
N ILE A 111 -9.96 5.22 -6.96
CA ILE A 111 -9.96 4.54 -5.65
C ILE A 111 -10.73 5.42 -4.67
N THR A 112 -11.79 4.89 -4.08
CA THR A 112 -12.58 5.59 -3.07
C THR A 112 -12.13 5.24 -1.68
N GLU A 113 -11.59 4.04 -1.49
CA GLU A 113 -11.02 3.63 -0.21
C GLU A 113 -9.89 2.64 -0.44
N LEU A 114 -8.80 2.84 0.29
CA LEU A 114 -7.68 1.92 0.33
C LEU A 114 -7.40 1.58 1.79
N ARG A 115 -7.40 0.29 2.10
CA ARG A 115 -7.03 -0.22 3.42
C ARG A 115 -5.76 -1.05 3.27
N VAL A 116 -4.73 -0.67 3.99
CA VAL A 116 -3.40 -1.27 3.90
C VAL A 116 -3.12 -2.09 5.15
N TYR A 117 -2.81 -3.37 4.97
CA TYR A 117 -2.44 -4.26 6.07
C TYR A 117 -1.07 -4.87 5.74
N LEU A 118 -0.07 -4.39 6.45
CA LEU A 118 1.32 -4.77 6.22
C LEU A 118 1.89 -5.41 7.48
N ASP A 119 2.63 -6.49 7.32
CA ASP A 119 3.30 -7.13 8.45
C ASP A 119 4.55 -6.33 8.84
N TYR A 120 4.35 -5.29 9.64
CA TYR A 120 5.44 -4.44 10.10
C TYR A 120 6.44 -5.17 10.99
N SER A 121 6.05 -6.30 11.58
CA SER A 121 6.99 -7.06 12.43
C SER A 121 8.17 -7.58 11.64
N GLY A 122 8.00 -7.77 10.32
CA GLY A 122 9.10 -8.19 9.44
C GLY A 122 10.04 -7.07 9.06
N ILE A 123 9.62 -5.82 9.27
CA ILE A 123 10.41 -4.63 8.92
C ILE A 123 11.01 -4.00 10.16
N LEU A 124 10.23 -3.90 11.23
CA LEU A 124 10.66 -3.33 12.49
C LEU A 124 11.40 -4.38 13.30
N THR A 125 12.49 -3.99 13.94
CA THR A 125 13.38 -4.93 14.64
C THR A 125 12.95 -5.29 16.05
N GLU A 126 12.19 -4.42 16.70
CA GLU A 126 11.89 -4.57 18.10
C GLU A 126 10.44 -4.93 18.37
N LEU A 127 10.23 -5.95 19.18
CA LEU A 127 8.94 -6.28 19.75
C LEU A 127 8.98 -6.00 21.24
N PRO A 128 7.82 -5.68 21.86
CA PRO A 128 7.78 -5.59 23.33
C PRO A 128 8.26 -6.89 23.98
N GLU A 129 8.87 -6.78 25.14
CA GLU A 129 9.46 -7.94 25.83
C GLU A 129 8.45 -9.03 26.18
N ASP A 130 7.20 -8.66 26.35
CA ASP A 130 6.13 -9.58 26.69
C ASP A 130 5.47 -10.25 25.50
N VAL A 131 5.93 -9.93 24.28
CA VAL A 131 5.41 -10.53 23.05
C VAL A 131 6.41 -11.57 22.55
N PRO A 132 5.99 -12.84 22.44
CA PRO A 132 6.87 -13.87 21.90
C PRO A 132 7.22 -13.56 20.44
N ASP A 133 8.47 -13.74 20.09
CA ASP A 133 8.93 -13.58 18.71
C ASP A 133 9.18 -14.97 18.13
N PHE A 134 8.36 -15.36 17.16
CA PHE A 134 8.44 -16.66 16.48
C PHE A 134 9.26 -16.59 15.19
N ARG A 135 9.79 -15.42 14.85
CA ARG A 135 10.64 -15.26 13.66
C ARG A 135 12.02 -15.83 13.95
N ASP A 136 12.58 -16.50 13.00
CA ASP A 136 13.92 -17.08 13.15
C ASP A 136 14.99 -16.27 12.47
#